data_8d7e7c0dbdcb500dd6da8002d1f13dbf
#
_entry.id   8d7e7c0dbdcb500dd6da8002d1f13dbf
#
_cell.length_a   1.000
_cell.length_b   1.000
_cell.length_c   1.000
_cell.angle_alpha   90.00
_cell.angle_beta   90.00
_cell.angle_gamma   90.00
#
_symmetry.space_group_name_H-M   'P 1'
#
loop_
_entity.id
_entity.type
_entity.pdbx_description
1 polymer ?
#
loop_
_entity_poly.entity_id
_entity_poly.type
_entity_poly.pdbx_seq_one_letter_code
_entity_poly.pdbx_strand_id
1 'polypeptide(L)'
;MEKKKTLNTHALIRFWKMIKPEHKYFYGLFLCSLLGNLLVVAMPLIMGIGIDDLLSQIRKTGIGQLSLSDIKQALLFPVLLLIGCSVLSSIASFIQERTMAALSEKITLRVRKEITKKFKTLPMSFFDNHQVGDIISRTTTGLNQLSQVLLTGINQFFTSVVTIVAAGLMLFYIESKLTLLVLLLIVGSSIVTTKIANKNKQISEQNQYELGVLNNRMEEILAGNLVVKTFNQQAHAEASIHEVNKKQYNAFKRAQFMNFAIYPVIRFINQLAFIISAVFGAILVLSGGVTIGFLQAYLQYINQISEPISTASYVINSIQSAMAAIERIFEILDETDEIPDLPEAKLLEEPNGKIAFKNVQFGYTSDKILMNQVDFSVKPKQTVAIVGPTGAGKTTLVNLLMRFYELNKGKIDFDGRDITKLSRGELRRSFGMVLQNTWLFEGTVADNIAYGKMDATREQIIEAAEIAQCDHFIRTLPEGYDTIISSENGTLSQGQQQLLTIARVILANPPVVILDEATSSVDTRTEALIQQAMEAVTKDRTSFVIAHRLSTIENADMIVVMKNGDIVEKGTHSELLQAPTLYASLYNSQFQAA
;
A
#
# COMPACT_ATOMS: atom_id res chain seq x y z
N MET A 1 9.65 -25.72 0.71
CA MET A 1 8.92 -26.11 1.95
C MET A 1 8.60 -24.84 2.71
N GLU A 2 7.46 -24.19 2.41
CA GLU A 2 6.98 -23.04 3.15
C GLU A 2 6.54 -23.51 4.55
N LYS A 3 7.20 -22.96 5.58
CA LYS A 3 6.69 -23.03 6.95
C LYS A 3 5.23 -22.56 6.90
N LYS A 4 4.28 -23.41 7.32
CA LYS A 4 2.92 -22.96 7.70
C LYS A 4 3.11 -21.71 8.56
N LYS A 5 2.82 -20.51 8.01
CA LYS A 5 2.72 -19.30 8.82
C LYS A 5 1.61 -19.54 9.82
N THR A 6 1.99 -19.89 11.04
CA THR A 6 1.08 -19.90 12.19
C THR A 6 0.46 -18.51 12.24
N LEU A 7 -0.88 -18.47 12.39
CA LEU A 7 -1.60 -17.21 12.59
C LEU A 7 -0.85 -16.35 13.60
N ASN A 8 -0.36 -15.20 13.17
CA ASN A 8 0.37 -14.30 14.05
C ASN A 8 -0.64 -13.57 14.94
N THR A 9 -1.09 -14.26 16.01
CA THR A 9 -2.05 -13.74 16.98
C THR A 9 -1.61 -12.43 17.61
N HIS A 10 -0.30 -12.17 17.62
CA HIS A 10 0.29 -10.94 18.15
C HIS A 10 -0.11 -9.71 17.32
N ALA A 11 -0.10 -9.81 15.98
CA ALA A 11 -0.52 -8.72 15.09
C ALA A 11 -2.01 -8.38 15.28
N LEU A 12 -2.87 -9.41 15.45
CA LEU A 12 -4.30 -9.19 15.73
C LEU A 12 -4.53 -8.51 17.08
N ILE A 13 -3.86 -8.93 18.13
CA ILE A 13 -3.98 -8.32 19.47
C ILE A 13 -3.54 -6.87 19.42
N ARG A 14 -2.46 -6.59 18.70
CA ARG A 14 -1.94 -5.23 18.52
C ARG A 14 -2.92 -4.36 17.70
N PHE A 15 -3.46 -4.90 16.61
CA PHE A 15 -4.49 -4.22 15.83
C PHE A 15 -5.73 -3.92 16.68
N TRP A 16 -6.20 -4.90 17.45
CA TRP A 16 -7.33 -4.72 18.37
C TRP A 16 -7.06 -3.61 19.40
N LYS A 17 -5.86 -3.53 19.96
CA LYS A 17 -5.46 -2.44 20.86
C LYS A 17 -5.46 -1.07 20.15
N MET A 18 -5.01 -1.02 18.90
CA MET A 18 -4.96 0.23 18.11
C MET A 18 -6.36 0.78 17.84
N ILE A 19 -7.37 -0.08 17.66
CA ILE A 19 -8.77 0.33 17.43
C ILE A 19 -9.60 0.43 18.72
N LYS A 20 -8.96 0.44 19.90
CA LYS A 20 -9.64 0.51 21.22
C LYS A 20 -10.75 1.58 21.32
N PRO A 21 -10.62 2.81 20.80
CA PRO A 21 -11.68 3.81 20.86
C PRO A 21 -12.94 3.42 20.10
N GLU A 22 -12.85 2.50 19.15
CA GLU A 22 -13.94 2.00 18.32
C GLU A 22 -14.65 0.78 18.91
N HIS A 23 -14.14 0.16 20.00
CA HIS A 23 -14.70 -1.08 20.58
C HIS A 23 -16.18 -0.96 20.94
N LYS A 24 -16.63 0.20 21.41
CA LYS A 24 -18.05 0.43 21.75
C LYS A 24 -18.99 0.21 20.55
N TYR A 25 -18.53 0.54 19.35
CA TYR A 25 -19.32 0.30 18.14
C TYR A 25 -19.36 -1.19 17.78
N PHE A 26 -18.28 -1.93 18.01
CA PHE A 26 -18.27 -3.39 17.82
C PHE A 26 -19.24 -4.09 18.76
N TYR A 27 -19.33 -3.68 20.03
CA TYR A 27 -20.31 -4.26 20.96
C TYR A 27 -21.76 -3.95 20.54
N GLY A 28 -22.01 -2.71 20.09
CA GLY A 28 -23.33 -2.34 19.54
C GLY A 28 -23.70 -3.15 18.30
N LEU A 29 -22.74 -3.31 17.37
CA LEU A 29 -22.93 -4.13 16.17
C LEU A 29 -23.19 -5.60 16.50
N PHE A 30 -22.44 -6.18 17.45
CA PHE A 30 -22.66 -7.55 17.89
C PHE A 30 -24.07 -7.74 18.48
N LEU A 31 -24.53 -6.80 19.30
CA LEU A 31 -25.87 -6.84 19.87
C LEU A 31 -26.96 -6.72 18.79
N CYS A 32 -26.82 -5.80 17.85
CA CYS A 32 -27.74 -5.67 16.70
C CYS A 32 -27.77 -6.94 15.85
N SER A 33 -26.59 -7.51 15.57
CA SER A 33 -26.47 -8.78 14.83
C SER A 33 -27.15 -9.93 15.57
N LEU A 34 -26.90 -10.04 16.87
CA LEU A 34 -27.52 -11.08 17.70
C LEU A 34 -29.05 -10.97 17.68
N LEU A 35 -29.59 -9.78 17.96
CA LEU A 35 -31.04 -9.56 17.97
C LEU A 35 -31.66 -9.77 16.59
N GLY A 36 -31.07 -9.21 15.54
CA GLY A 36 -31.56 -9.36 14.16
C GLY A 36 -31.61 -10.83 13.72
N ASN A 37 -30.51 -11.58 13.96
CA ASN A 37 -30.45 -12.99 13.60
C ASN A 37 -31.35 -13.89 14.46
N LEU A 38 -31.52 -13.60 15.74
CA LEU A 38 -32.48 -14.35 16.59
C LEU A 38 -33.92 -14.17 16.09
N LEU A 39 -34.29 -12.96 15.64
CA LEU A 39 -35.60 -12.73 15.01
C LEU A 39 -35.77 -13.56 13.73
N VAL A 40 -34.75 -13.62 12.88
CA VAL A 40 -34.76 -14.45 11.66
C VAL A 40 -34.89 -15.93 12.00
N VAL A 41 -34.18 -16.42 13.02
CA VAL A 41 -34.26 -17.81 13.46
C VAL A 41 -35.61 -18.13 14.11
N ALA A 42 -36.31 -17.16 14.69
CA ALA A 42 -37.66 -17.39 15.25
C ALA A 42 -38.74 -17.54 14.17
N MET A 43 -38.55 -17.01 12.96
CA MET A 43 -39.59 -17.02 11.90
C MET A 43 -40.07 -18.43 11.50
N PRO A 44 -39.21 -19.45 11.29
CA PRO A 44 -39.68 -20.80 10.96
C PRO A 44 -40.56 -21.41 12.03
N LEU A 45 -40.24 -21.16 13.31
CA LEU A 45 -41.05 -21.65 14.42
C LEU A 45 -42.45 -21.00 14.45
N ILE A 46 -42.50 -19.68 14.31
CA ILE A 46 -43.75 -18.91 14.24
C ILE A 46 -44.63 -19.41 13.08
N MET A 47 -44.03 -19.62 11.94
CA MET A 47 -44.70 -20.16 10.75
C MET A 47 -45.25 -21.59 11.03
N GLY A 48 -44.44 -22.42 11.68
CA GLY A 48 -44.84 -23.77 12.08
C GLY A 48 -46.05 -23.77 13.02
N ILE A 49 -46.04 -22.91 14.05
CA ILE A 49 -47.17 -22.74 14.97
C ILE A 49 -48.43 -22.30 14.21
N GLY A 50 -48.33 -21.35 13.29
CA GLY A 50 -49.45 -20.88 12.47
C GLY A 50 -50.06 -22.00 11.60
N ILE A 51 -49.18 -22.88 11.05
CA ILE A 51 -49.64 -24.05 10.28
C ILE A 51 -50.40 -25.04 11.20
N ASP A 52 -49.86 -25.32 12.38
CA ASP A 52 -50.49 -26.23 13.32
C ASP A 52 -51.82 -25.69 13.84
N ASP A 53 -51.94 -24.41 14.12
CA ASP A 53 -53.18 -23.75 14.51
C ASP A 53 -54.23 -23.86 13.40
N LEU A 54 -53.86 -23.60 12.14
CA LEU A 54 -54.76 -23.78 11.01
C LEU A 54 -55.20 -25.23 10.86
N LEU A 55 -54.28 -26.19 10.96
CA LEU A 55 -54.61 -27.63 10.89
C LEU A 55 -55.54 -28.07 12.05
N SER A 56 -55.36 -27.51 13.23
CA SER A 56 -56.24 -27.76 14.37
C SER A 56 -57.68 -27.29 14.13
N GLN A 57 -57.82 -26.12 13.49
CA GLN A 57 -59.15 -25.59 13.09
C GLN A 57 -59.79 -26.47 12.00
N ILE A 58 -59.05 -26.89 11.00
CA ILE A 58 -59.52 -27.81 9.95
C ILE A 58 -60.02 -29.14 10.57
N ARG A 59 -59.31 -29.68 11.55
CA ARG A 59 -59.73 -30.92 12.23
C ARG A 59 -61.04 -30.76 13.05
N LYS A 60 -61.30 -29.56 13.61
CA LYS A 60 -62.46 -29.26 14.40
C LYS A 60 -63.71 -29.02 13.55
N THR A 61 -63.58 -28.28 12.45
CA THR A 61 -64.75 -27.84 11.65
C THR A 61 -64.97 -28.66 10.38
N GLY A 62 -63.96 -29.43 9.91
CA GLY A 62 -64.00 -30.15 8.62
C GLY A 62 -63.61 -29.23 7.42
N ILE A 63 -62.97 -29.84 6.40
CA ILE A 63 -62.39 -29.09 5.26
C ILE A 63 -63.45 -28.27 4.47
N GLY A 64 -64.71 -28.76 4.43
CA GLY A 64 -65.78 -28.10 3.66
C GLY A 64 -66.62 -27.05 4.42
N GLN A 65 -66.35 -26.82 5.73
CA GLN A 65 -67.09 -25.90 6.58
C GLN A 65 -66.25 -24.77 7.18
N LEU A 66 -65.00 -24.62 6.72
CA LEU A 66 -64.11 -23.55 7.17
C LEU A 66 -64.62 -22.19 6.72
N SER A 67 -64.93 -21.34 7.68
CA SER A 67 -65.29 -19.94 7.47
C SER A 67 -64.03 -19.10 7.29
N LEU A 68 -64.12 -18.01 6.53
CA LEU A 68 -63.07 -16.98 6.42
C LEU A 68 -62.69 -16.38 7.79
N SER A 69 -63.64 -16.38 8.76
CA SER A 69 -63.42 -15.94 10.13
C SER A 69 -62.48 -16.90 10.88
N ASP A 70 -62.62 -18.20 10.69
CA ASP A 70 -61.82 -19.24 11.36
C ASP A 70 -60.37 -19.20 10.84
N ILE A 71 -60.20 -19.04 9.52
CA ILE A 71 -58.86 -18.86 8.90
C ILE A 71 -58.19 -17.57 9.40
N LYS A 72 -58.94 -16.47 9.48
CA LYS A 72 -58.40 -15.21 10.02
C LYS A 72 -57.99 -15.37 11.49
N GLN A 73 -58.80 -16.04 12.31
CA GLN A 73 -58.52 -16.23 13.72
C GLN A 73 -57.25 -17.08 13.93
N ALA A 74 -57.01 -18.11 13.12
CA ALA A 74 -55.83 -18.96 13.21
C ALA A 74 -54.52 -18.27 12.68
N LEU A 75 -54.61 -17.50 11.59
CA LEU A 75 -53.44 -16.98 10.90
C LEU A 75 -53.09 -15.52 11.23
N LEU A 76 -54.07 -14.71 11.72
CA LEU A 76 -53.83 -13.26 11.91
C LEU A 76 -52.65 -13.00 12.85
N PHE A 77 -52.61 -13.65 13.99
CA PHE A 77 -51.56 -13.45 14.98
C PHE A 77 -50.19 -13.95 14.51
N PRO A 78 -49.98 -15.16 13.97
CA PRO A 78 -48.71 -15.60 13.39
C PRO A 78 -48.24 -14.71 12.23
N VAL A 79 -49.13 -14.28 11.34
CA VAL A 79 -48.78 -13.42 10.21
C VAL A 79 -48.32 -12.03 10.68
N LEU A 80 -49.04 -11.39 11.61
CA LEU A 80 -48.66 -10.11 12.19
C LEU A 80 -47.30 -10.22 12.92
N LEU A 81 -47.08 -11.31 13.63
CA LEU A 81 -45.80 -11.56 14.31
C LEU A 81 -44.66 -11.77 13.33
N LEU A 82 -44.86 -12.51 12.22
CA LEU A 82 -43.89 -12.68 11.14
C LEU A 82 -43.54 -11.35 10.47
N ILE A 83 -44.55 -10.53 10.18
CA ILE A 83 -44.33 -9.18 9.60
C ILE A 83 -43.51 -8.34 10.59
N GLY A 84 -43.89 -8.35 11.89
CA GLY A 84 -43.17 -7.63 12.94
C GLY A 84 -41.70 -8.07 13.04
N CYS A 85 -41.44 -9.38 13.08
CA CYS A 85 -40.08 -9.94 13.12
C CYS A 85 -39.30 -9.56 11.83
N SER A 86 -39.91 -9.63 10.65
CA SER A 86 -39.27 -9.27 9.39
C SER A 86 -38.89 -7.79 9.33
N VAL A 87 -39.80 -6.90 9.72
CA VAL A 87 -39.53 -5.45 9.75
C VAL A 87 -38.43 -5.15 10.77
N LEU A 88 -38.52 -5.73 11.97
CA LEU A 88 -37.54 -5.47 13.03
C LEU A 88 -36.15 -6.01 12.68
N SER A 89 -36.06 -7.22 12.10
CA SER A 89 -34.81 -7.80 11.62
C SER A 89 -34.19 -6.98 10.47
N SER A 90 -35.02 -6.48 9.54
CA SER A 90 -34.58 -5.62 8.44
C SER A 90 -34.01 -4.29 8.94
N ILE A 91 -34.68 -3.67 9.93
CA ILE A 91 -34.17 -2.44 10.57
C ILE A 91 -32.84 -2.73 11.30
N ALA A 92 -32.76 -3.84 12.04
CA ALA A 92 -31.51 -4.21 12.71
C ALA A 92 -30.36 -4.44 11.72
N SER A 93 -30.61 -5.14 10.62
CA SER A 93 -29.63 -5.36 9.54
C SER A 93 -29.21 -4.04 8.88
N PHE A 94 -30.14 -3.15 8.59
CA PHE A 94 -29.83 -1.82 8.03
C PHE A 94 -28.92 -0.99 8.95
N ILE A 95 -29.25 -0.94 10.25
CA ILE A 95 -28.44 -0.24 11.25
C ILE A 95 -27.04 -0.88 11.34
N GLN A 96 -26.98 -2.21 11.34
CA GLN A 96 -25.75 -2.98 11.39
C GLN A 96 -24.83 -2.66 10.18
N GLU A 97 -25.35 -2.76 8.96
CA GLU A 97 -24.57 -2.51 7.74
C GLU A 97 -24.08 -1.06 7.66
N ARG A 98 -24.96 -0.09 7.94
CA ARG A 98 -24.58 1.32 7.96
C ARG A 98 -23.49 1.62 9.00
N THR A 99 -23.64 1.07 10.20
CA THR A 99 -22.67 1.29 11.29
C THR A 99 -21.35 0.61 10.97
N MET A 100 -21.38 -0.59 10.37
CA MET A 100 -20.18 -1.33 9.98
C MET A 100 -19.42 -0.61 8.86
N ALA A 101 -20.12 -0.04 7.87
CA ALA A 101 -19.51 0.76 6.83
C ALA A 101 -18.80 1.99 7.41
N ALA A 102 -19.49 2.75 8.27
CA ALA A 102 -18.89 3.92 8.93
C ALA A 102 -17.70 3.55 9.82
N LEU A 103 -17.77 2.43 10.53
CA LEU A 103 -16.70 1.93 11.38
C LEU A 103 -15.48 1.48 10.59
N SER A 104 -15.67 0.74 9.49
CA SER A 104 -14.61 0.29 8.60
C SER A 104 -13.83 1.47 8.02
N GLU A 105 -14.52 2.49 7.51
CA GLU A 105 -13.89 3.70 6.98
C GLU A 105 -13.13 4.48 8.06
N LYS A 106 -13.70 4.57 9.26
CA LYS A 106 -13.05 5.24 10.39
C LYS A 106 -11.76 4.54 10.84
N ILE A 107 -11.76 3.20 10.87
CA ILE A 107 -10.58 2.40 11.18
C ILE A 107 -9.53 2.58 10.09
N THR A 108 -9.93 2.48 8.82
CA THR A 108 -9.04 2.66 7.65
C THR A 108 -8.39 4.04 7.66
N LEU A 109 -9.17 5.10 7.93
CA LEU A 109 -8.65 6.46 8.06
C LEU A 109 -7.63 6.58 9.19
N ARG A 110 -7.89 5.93 10.34
CA ARG A 110 -6.95 5.92 11.47
C ARG A 110 -5.63 5.25 11.09
N VAL A 111 -5.69 4.06 10.51
CA VAL A 111 -4.48 3.34 10.07
C VAL A 111 -3.70 4.17 9.05
N ARG A 112 -4.39 4.78 8.07
CA ARG A 112 -3.77 5.66 7.07
C ARG A 112 -3.06 6.85 7.73
N LYS A 113 -3.67 7.49 8.72
CA LYS A 113 -3.03 8.58 9.48
C LYS A 113 -1.78 8.12 10.22
N GLU A 114 -1.79 6.95 10.84
CA GLU A 114 -0.60 6.41 11.53
C GLU A 114 0.52 6.09 10.52
N ILE A 115 0.21 5.50 9.36
CA ILE A 115 1.19 5.25 8.30
C ILE A 115 1.77 6.58 7.78
N THR A 116 0.91 7.59 7.49
CA THR A 116 1.37 8.89 7.01
C THR A 116 2.25 9.59 8.05
N LYS A 117 1.93 9.46 9.33
CA LYS A 117 2.77 9.96 10.41
C LYS A 117 4.11 9.24 10.46
N LYS A 118 4.09 7.92 10.28
CA LYS A 118 5.30 7.09 10.24
C LYS A 118 6.24 7.48 9.10
N PHE A 119 5.72 7.74 7.90
CA PHE A 119 6.52 8.17 6.75
C PHE A 119 7.33 9.45 7.00
N LYS A 120 6.86 10.32 7.90
CA LYS A 120 7.61 11.55 8.26
C LYS A 120 8.84 11.28 9.14
N THR A 121 8.88 10.13 9.79
CA THR A 121 9.93 9.75 10.75
C THR A 121 10.83 8.63 10.25
N LEU A 122 10.52 8.03 9.09
CA LEU A 122 11.33 6.99 8.49
C LEU A 122 12.64 7.54 7.92
N PRO A 123 13.77 6.84 8.11
CA PRO A 123 15.06 7.21 7.53
C PRO A 123 15.06 7.00 6.01
N MET A 124 15.96 7.71 5.31
CA MET A 124 16.12 7.57 3.86
C MET A 124 16.46 6.15 3.43
N SER A 125 17.20 5.40 4.26
CA SER A 125 17.52 4.00 4.03
C SER A 125 16.29 3.10 3.83
N PHE A 126 15.15 3.43 4.44
CA PHE A 126 13.91 2.71 4.20
C PHE A 126 13.44 2.86 2.74
N PHE A 127 13.46 4.09 2.22
CA PHE A 127 13.01 4.38 0.86
C PHE A 127 13.99 3.85 -0.20
N ASP A 128 15.30 3.84 0.10
CA ASP A 128 16.32 3.29 -0.80
C ASP A 128 16.25 1.76 -0.90
N ASN A 129 15.82 1.08 0.17
CA ASN A 129 15.72 -0.39 0.22
C ASN A 129 14.36 -0.95 -0.22
N HIS A 130 13.35 -0.10 -0.41
CA HIS A 130 12.00 -0.53 -0.79
C HIS A 130 11.55 0.13 -2.11
N GLN A 131 10.96 -0.66 -2.98
CA GLN A 131 10.37 -0.11 -4.20
C GLN A 131 9.13 0.73 -3.87
N VAL A 132 8.99 1.90 -4.51
CA VAL A 132 7.85 2.81 -4.33
C VAL A 132 6.51 2.09 -4.56
N GLY A 133 6.44 1.22 -5.58
CA GLY A 133 5.25 0.42 -5.88
C GLY A 133 4.84 -0.53 -4.75
N ASP A 134 5.80 -1.13 -4.04
CA ASP A 134 5.51 -1.98 -2.87
C ASP A 134 4.96 -1.16 -1.70
N ILE A 135 5.55 0.00 -1.43
CA ILE A 135 5.06 0.94 -0.39
C ILE A 135 3.63 1.38 -0.70
N ILE A 136 3.35 1.80 -1.95
CA ILE A 136 2.01 2.19 -2.40
C ILE A 136 1.04 1.02 -2.26
N SER A 137 1.41 -0.19 -2.71
CA SER A 137 0.56 -1.38 -2.60
C SER A 137 0.21 -1.71 -1.16
N ARG A 138 1.16 -1.62 -0.23
CA ARG A 138 0.92 -1.87 1.21
C ARG A 138 -0.02 -0.83 1.83
N THR A 139 0.07 0.42 1.40
CA THR A 139 -0.70 1.55 1.96
C THR A 139 -2.06 1.78 1.30
N THR A 140 -2.29 1.27 0.08
CA THR A 140 -3.56 1.38 -0.64
C THR A 140 -4.29 0.05 -0.71
N THR A 141 -3.74 -0.93 -1.44
CA THR A 141 -4.37 -2.25 -1.63
C THR A 141 -4.52 -3.00 -0.31
N GLY A 142 -3.49 -2.96 0.56
CA GLY A 142 -3.55 -3.57 1.89
C GLY A 142 -4.65 -2.98 2.77
N LEU A 143 -4.79 -1.65 2.79
CA LEU A 143 -5.86 -0.97 3.54
C LEU A 143 -7.24 -1.26 2.96
N ASN A 144 -7.39 -1.32 1.64
CA ASN A 144 -8.66 -1.65 1.00
C ASN A 144 -9.08 -3.10 1.31
N GLN A 145 -8.14 -4.05 1.33
CA GLN A 145 -8.39 -5.42 1.77
C GLN A 145 -8.86 -5.47 3.23
N LEU A 146 -8.21 -4.72 4.12
CA LEU A 146 -8.61 -4.60 5.51
C LEU A 146 -10.02 -4.04 5.63
N SER A 147 -10.34 -2.94 4.93
CA SER A 147 -11.66 -2.33 4.90
C SER A 147 -12.73 -3.32 4.45
N GLN A 148 -12.49 -4.05 3.36
CA GLN A 148 -13.43 -5.03 2.83
C GLN A 148 -13.68 -6.19 3.80
N VAL A 149 -12.65 -6.68 4.48
CA VAL A 149 -12.83 -7.76 5.46
C VAL A 149 -13.55 -7.27 6.71
N LEU A 150 -13.31 -6.05 7.15
CA LEU A 150 -14.10 -5.44 8.22
C LEU A 150 -15.56 -5.34 7.83
N LEU A 151 -15.86 -4.84 6.61
CA LEU A 151 -17.23 -4.67 6.11
C LEU A 151 -18.00 -5.98 5.98
N THR A 152 -17.42 -6.96 5.28
CA THR A 152 -18.15 -8.18 4.90
C THR A 152 -17.73 -9.38 5.72
N GLY A 153 -16.43 -9.59 5.95
CA GLY A 153 -15.90 -10.80 6.59
C GLY A 153 -16.29 -10.93 8.05
N ILE A 154 -16.12 -9.88 8.85
CA ILE A 154 -16.46 -9.89 10.28
C ILE A 154 -17.98 -9.99 10.46
N ASN A 155 -18.72 -9.23 9.67
CA ASN A 155 -20.19 -9.25 9.71
C ASN A 155 -20.72 -10.66 9.40
N GLN A 156 -20.26 -11.26 8.30
CA GLN A 156 -20.63 -12.62 7.89
C GLN A 156 -20.24 -13.66 8.95
N PHE A 157 -19.08 -13.50 9.59
CA PHE A 157 -18.65 -14.40 10.67
C PHE A 157 -19.62 -14.40 11.85
N PHE A 158 -19.97 -13.22 12.37
CA PHE A 158 -20.90 -13.10 13.49
C PHE A 158 -22.29 -13.64 13.14
N THR A 159 -22.83 -13.25 11.99
CA THR A 159 -24.12 -13.74 11.50
C THR A 159 -24.10 -15.27 11.38
N SER A 160 -23.06 -15.85 10.78
CA SER A 160 -22.93 -17.29 10.61
C SER A 160 -22.89 -18.05 11.95
N VAL A 161 -22.12 -17.56 12.92
CA VAL A 161 -22.00 -18.18 14.24
C VAL A 161 -23.36 -18.14 14.97
N VAL A 162 -24.01 -16.98 14.99
CA VAL A 162 -25.30 -16.82 15.65
C VAL A 162 -26.36 -17.73 15.01
N THR A 163 -26.43 -17.74 13.67
CA THR A 163 -27.41 -18.57 12.94
C THR A 163 -27.15 -20.05 13.16
N ILE A 164 -25.93 -20.56 13.09
CA ILE A 164 -25.59 -21.97 13.30
C ILE A 164 -25.95 -22.38 14.72
N VAL A 165 -25.61 -21.59 15.73
CA VAL A 165 -25.88 -21.90 17.14
C VAL A 165 -27.39 -21.86 17.41
N ALA A 166 -28.06 -20.77 17.03
CA ALA A 166 -29.49 -20.61 17.33
C ALA A 166 -30.36 -21.60 16.56
N ALA A 167 -30.15 -21.77 15.25
CA ALA A 167 -30.91 -22.75 14.47
C ALA A 167 -30.56 -24.19 14.86
N GLY A 168 -29.31 -24.47 15.24
CA GLY A 168 -28.90 -25.77 15.79
C GLY A 168 -29.65 -26.12 17.10
N LEU A 169 -29.76 -25.16 18.02
CA LEU A 169 -30.53 -25.33 19.26
C LEU A 169 -32.03 -25.60 18.97
N MET A 170 -32.60 -24.90 17.97
CA MET A 170 -33.96 -25.09 17.55
C MET A 170 -34.20 -26.47 16.92
N LEU A 171 -33.26 -26.98 16.12
CA LEU A 171 -33.33 -28.35 15.60
C LEU A 171 -33.36 -29.39 16.74
N PHE A 172 -32.50 -29.23 17.74
CA PHE A 172 -32.46 -30.12 18.90
C PHE A 172 -33.75 -30.03 19.76
N TYR A 173 -34.33 -28.84 19.85
CA TYR A 173 -35.59 -28.62 20.58
C TYR A 173 -36.76 -29.33 19.91
N ILE A 174 -36.82 -29.32 18.55
CA ILE A 174 -37.93 -29.94 17.82
C ILE A 174 -37.82 -31.48 17.86
N GLU A 175 -36.66 -32.04 17.44
CA GLU A 175 -36.47 -33.49 17.43
C GLU A 175 -34.97 -33.85 17.48
N SER A 176 -34.52 -34.30 18.64
CA SER A 176 -33.11 -34.56 18.90
C SER A 176 -32.52 -35.73 18.10
N LYS A 177 -33.30 -36.80 17.89
CA LYS A 177 -32.79 -37.99 17.14
C LYS A 177 -32.60 -37.68 15.67
N LEU A 178 -33.51 -36.95 15.06
CA LEU A 178 -33.43 -36.54 13.68
C LEU A 178 -32.24 -35.54 13.49
N THR A 179 -32.04 -34.67 14.49
CA THR A 179 -30.93 -33.71 14.48
C THR A 179 -29.56 -34.38 14.51
N LEU A 180 -29.38 -35.48 15.25
CA LEU A 180 -28.15 -36.25 15.24
C LEU A 180 -27.85 -36.83 13.82
N LEU A 181 -28.86 -37.31 13.10
CA LEU A 181 -28.73 -37.79 11.72
C LEU A 181 -28.32 -36.64 10.81
N VAL A 182 -28.96 -35.49 10.90
CA VAL A 182 -28.63 -34.28 10.11
C VAL A 182 -27.23 -33.80 10.40
N LEU A 183 -26.80 -33.77 11.66
CA LEU A 183 -25.44 -33.39 12.05
C LEU A 183 -24.39 -34.34 11.42
N LEU A 184 -24.66 -35.64 11.39
CA LEU A 184 -23.76 -36.59 10.72
C LEU A 184 -23.60 -36.26 9.22
N LEU A 185 -24.68 -35.91 8.53
CA LEU A 185 -24.65 -35.48 7.12
C LEU A 185 -23.94 -34.16 6.93
N ILE A 186 -24.15 -33.19 7.84
CA ILE A 186 -23.46 -31.89 7.82
C ILE A 186 -21.93 -32.07 8.02
N VAL A 187 -21.52 -32.90 8.98
CA VAL A 187 -20.10 -33.21 9.20
C VAL A 187 -19.51 -33.92 7.98
N GLY A 188 -20.23 -34.88 7.39
CA GLY A 188 -19.82 -35.51 6.13
C GLY A 188 -19.66 -34.50 4.99
N SER A 189 -20.60 -33.57 4.82
CA SER A 189 -20.54 -32.46 3.87
C SER A 189 -19.33 -31.58 4.12
N SER A 190 -19.04 -31.24 5.38
CA SER A 190 -17.89 -30.41 5.75
C SER A 190 -16.55 -31.09 5.39
N ILE A 191 -16.43 -32.40 5.60
CA ILE A 191 -15.23 -33.16 5.21
C ILE A 191 -15.04 -33.16 3.68
N VAL A 192 -16.12 -33.40 2.90
CA VAL A 192 -16.09 -33.37 1.44
C VAL A 192 -15.69 -31.97 0.96
N THR A 193 -16.32 -30.94 1.51
CA THR A 193 -16.03 -29.53 1.21
C THR A 193 -14.55 -29.20 1.44
N THR A 194 -14.00 -29.60 2.59
CA THR A 194 -12.59 -29.34 2.93
C THR A 194 -11.63 -30.03 1.96
N LYS A 195 -11.91 -31.28 1.56
CA LYS A 195 -11.10 -31.99 0.56
C LYS A 195 -11.14 -31.30 -0.82
N ILE A 196 -12.32 -30.86 -1.25
CA ILE A 196 -12.49 -30.15 -2.53
C ILE A 196 -11.80 -28.77 -2.44
N ALA A 197 -11.95 -28.04 -1.35
CA ALA A 197 -11.32 -26.73 -1.14
C ALA A 197 -9.78 -26.81 -1.18
N ASN A 198 -9.19 -27.83 -0.55
CA ASN A 198 -7.73 -28.03 -0.59
C ASN A 198 -7.23 -28.32 -2.01
N LYS A 199 -7.96 -29.09 -2.81
CA LYS A 199 -7.65 -29.34 -4.21
C LYS A 199 -7.82 -28.06 -5.05
N ASN A 200 -8.88 -27.31 -4.80
CA ASN A 200 -9.13 -26.02 -5.47
C ASN A 200 -8.04 -25.00 -5.18
N LYS A 201 -7.49 -24.97 -3.95
CA LYS A 201 -6.39 -24.10 -3.58
C LYS A 201 -5.18 -24.29 -4.50
N GLN A 202 -4.74 -25.52 -4.73
CA GLN A 202 -3.61 -25.82 -5.62
C GLN A 202 -3.86 -25.37 -7.07
N ILE A 203 -5.07 -25.59 -7.57
CA ILE A 203 -5.46 -25.16 -8.92
C ILE A 203 -5.50 -23.64 -9.02
N SER A 204 -5.99 -22.96 -7.98
CA SER A 204 -6.03 -21.50 -7.91
C SER A 204 -4.62 -20.89 -7.82
N GLU A 205 -3.71 -21.50 -7.05
CA GLU A 205 -2.30 -21.09 -6.98
C GLU A 205 -1.62 -21.20 -8.34
N GLN A 206 -1.86 -22.31 -9.09
CA GLN A 206 -1.35 -22.43 -10.44
C GLN A 206 -1.93 -21.38 -11.39
N ASN A 207 -3.23 -21.07 -11.30
CA ASN A 207 -3.83 -19.99 -12.09
C ASN A 207 -3.20 -18.62 -11.79
N GLN A 208 -2.93 -18.31 -10.52
CA GLN A 208 -2.25 -17.06 -10.14
C GLN A 208 -0.81 -17.01 -10.65
N TYR A 209 -0.10 -18.13 -10.62
CA TYR A 209 1.25 -18.23 -11.19
C TYR A 209 1.25 -17.95 -12.69
N GLU A 210 0.38 -18.62 -13.47
CA GLU A 210 0.30 -18.43 -14.92
C GLU A 210 -0.16 -16.99 -15.28
N LEU A 211 -1.04 -16.41 -14.48
CA LEU A 211 -1.43 -15.00 -14.63
C LEU A 211 -0.24 -14.06 -14.39
N GLY A 212 0.57 -14.33 -13.38
CA GLY A 212 1.81 -13.58 -13.13
C GLY A 212 2.79 -13.67 -14.30
N VAL A 213 2.97 -14.85 -14.86
CA VAL A 213 3.83 -15.05 -16.04
C VAL A 213 3.31 -14.26 -17.25
N LEU A 214 1.98 -14.25 -17.46
CA LEU A 214 1.36 -13.49 -18.56
C LEU A 214 1.56 -11.97 -18.35
N ASN A 215 1.32 -11.48 -17.15
CA ASN A 215 1.49 -10.05 -16.84
C ASN A 215 2.94 -9.60 -17.03
N ASN A 216 3.91 -10.35 -16.52
CA ASN A 216 5.33 -10.05 -16.70
C ASN A 216 5.73 -10.03 -18.19
N ARG A 217 5.18 -10.96 -18.99
CA ARG A 217 5.45 -11.00 -20.43
C ARG A 217 4.84 -9.81 -21.16
N MET A 218 3.63 -9.41 -20.78
CA MET A 218 2.99 -8.23 -21.35
C MET A 218 3.74 -6.96 -20.95
N GLU A 219 4.16 -6.82 -19.69
CA GLU A 219 4.95 -5.69 -19.21
C GLU A 219 6.28 -5.57 -19.99
N GLU A 220 7.00 -6.69 -20.16
CA GLU A 220 8.25 -6.74 -20.92
C GLU A 220 8.07 -6.23 -22.35
N ILE A 221 7.04 -6.72 -23.06
CA ILE A 221 6.76 -6.34 -24.44
C ILE A 221 6.28 -4.89 -24.55
N LEU A 222 5.45 -4.43 -23.61
CA LEU A 222 4.98 -3.03 -23.59
C LEU A 222 6.13 -2.07 -23.29
N ALA A 223 6.96 -2.36 -22.29
CA ALA A 223 8.14 -1.56 -21.98
C ALA A 223 9.15 -1.56 -23.15
N GLY A 224 9.34 -2.73 -23.80
CA GLY A 224 10.20 -2.87 -24.97
C GLY A 224 9.55 -2.56 -26.33
N ASN A 225 8.34 -1.95 -26.36
CA ASN A 225 7.57 -1.79 -27.61
C ASN A 225 8.32 -1.00 -28.70
N LEU A 226 9.11 -0.01 -28.31
CA LEU A 226 9.97 0.71 -29.26
C LEU A 226 10.96 -0.23 -29.96
N VAL A 227 11.61 -1.12 -29.19
CA VAL A 227 12.53 -2.12 -29.72
C VAL A 227 11.81 -3.11 -30.63
N VAL A 228 10.65 -3.63 -30.20
CA VAL A 228 9.82 -4.54 -31.01
C VAL A 228 9.45 -3.92 -32.35
N LYS A 229 9.06 -2.65 -32.36
CA LYS A 229 8.72 -1.91 -33.59
C LYS A 229 9.95 -1.63 -34.45
N THR A 230 11.06 -1.17 -33.86
CA THR A 230 12.29 -0.85 -34.58
C THR A 230 12.85 -2.06 -35.33
N PHE A 231 12.80 -3.23 -34.69
CA PHE A 231 13.30 -4.48 -35.30
C PHE A 231 12.23 -5.30 -36.03
N ASN A 232 11.01 -4.77 -36.21
CA ASN A 232 9.90 -5.42 -36.92
C ASN A 232 9.54 -6.81 -36.36
N GLN A 233 9.59 -6.97 -35.02
CA GLN A 233 9.38 -8.24 -34.33
C GLN A 233 7.96 -8.41 -33.73
N GLN A 234 6.96 -7.69 -34.25
CA GLN A 234 5.58 -7.73 -33.72
C GLN A 234 4.98 -9.13 -33.76
N ALA A 235 5.17 -9.85 -34.87
CA ALA A 235 4.65 -11.20 -35.00
C ALA A 235 5.27 -12.18 -33.99
N HIS A 236 6.57 -12.03 -33.69
CA HIS A 236 7.25 -12.83 -32.67
C HIS A 236 6.74 -12.51 -31.26
N ALA A 237 6.56 -11.23 -30.96
CA ALA A 237 6.00 -10.77 -29.68
C ALA A 237 4.57 -11.29 -29.48
N GLU A 238 3.71 -11.22 -30.52
CA GLU A 238 2.35 -11.75 -30.51
C GLU A 238 2.32 -13.27 -30.29
N ALA A 239 3.14 -14.02 -31.01
CA ALA A 239 3.25 -15.48 -30.85
C ALA A 239 3.66 -15.85 -29.41
N SER A 240 4.60 -15.11 -28.82
CA SER A 240 5.05 -15.31 -27.44
C SER A 240 3.93 -15.05 -26.43
N ILE A 241 3.18 -13.94 -26.58
CA ILE A 241 2.00 -13.66 -25.75
C ILE A 241 0.96 -14.75 -25.91
N HIS A 242 0.69 -15.18 -27.14
CA HIS A 242 -0.32 -16.20 -27.41
C HIS A 242 -0.02 -17.53 -26.71
N GLU A 243 1.25 -17.96 -26.70
CA GLU A 243 1.68 -19.19 -26.01
C GLU A 243 1.42 -19.10 -24.49
N VAL A 244 1.84 -18.02 -23.86
CA VAL A 244 1.66 -17.80 -22.41
C VAL A 244 0.17 -17.65 -22.07
N ASN A 245 -0.59 -16.91 -22.89
CA ASN A 245 -2.03 -16.73 -22.71
C ASN A 245 -2.79 -18.07 -22.83
N LYS A 246 -2.37 -18.97 -23.73
CA LYS A 246 -2.97 -20.31 -23.82
C LYS A 246 -2.75 -21.14 -22.55
N LYS A 247 -1.57 -21.04 -21.92
CA LYS A 247 -1.29 -21.69 -20.63
C LYS A 247 -2.18 -21.11 -19.53
N GLN A 248 -2.24 -19.78 -19.45
CA GLN A 248 -3.10 -19.07 -18.48
C GLN A 248 -4.58 -19.41 -18.69
N TYR A 249 -5.08 -19.39 -19.93
CA TYR A 249 -6.45 -19.78 -20.26
C TYR A 249 -6.81 -21.18 -19.72
N ASN A 250 -5.92 -22.17 -19.93
CA ASN A 250 -6.16 -23.53 -19.45
C ASN A 250 -6.16 -23.62 -17.92
N ALA A 251 -5.26 -22.89 -17.25
CA ALA A 251 -5.21 -22.81 -15.80
C ALA A 251 -6.48 -22.12 -15.24
N PHE A 252 -6.87 -21.00 -15.85
CA PHE A 252 -8.08 -20.25 -15.52
C PHE A 252 -9.35 -21.10 -15.71
N LYS A 253 -9.49 -21.77 -16.85
CA LYS A 253 -10.61 -22.67 -17.13
C LYS A 253 -10.77 -23.76 -16.06
N ARG A 254 -9.65 -24.38 -15.65
CA ARG A 254 -9.66 -25.40 -14.57
C ARG A 254 -10.04 -24.78 -13.22
N ALA A 255 -9.47 -23.64 -12.89
CA ALA A 255 -9.77 -22.93 -11.64
C ALA A 255 -11.24 -22.52 -11.57
N GLN A 256 -11.77 -21.94 -12.65
CA GLN A 256 -13.18 -21.53 -12.72
C GLN A 256 -14.14 -22.72 -12.65
N PHE A 257 -13.83 -23.81 -13.37
CA PHE A 257 -14.64 -25.03 -13.27
C PHE A 257 -14.72 -25.54 -11.82
N MET A 258 -13.58 -25.62 -11.12
CA MET A 258 -13.55 -26.05 -9.71
C MET A 258 -14.30 -25.07 -8.79
N ASN A 259 -14.10 -23.76 -8.97
CA ASN A 259 -14.80 -22.74 -8.21
C ASN A 259 -16.32 -22.85 -8.33
N PHE A 260 -16.82 -23.00 -9.58
CA PHE A 260 -18.24 -23.11 -9.82
C PHE A 260 -18.81 -24.50 -9.46
N ALA A 261 -18.01 -25.58 -9.51
CA ALA A 261 -18.47 -26.91 -9.16
C ALA A 261 -18.64 -27.13 -7.64
N ILE A 262 -17.94 -26.37 -6.81
CA ILE A 262 -18.01 -26.51 -5.36
C ILE A 262 -19.44 -26.25 -4.85
N TYR A 263 -20.05 -25.16 -5.25
CA TYR A 263 -21.36 -24.75 -4.76
C TYR A 263 -22.48 -25.77 -5.10
N PRO A 264 -22.65 -26.25 -6.34
CA PRO A 264 -23.63 -27.29 -6.66
C PRO A 264 -23.42 -28.60 -5.88
N VAL A 265 -22.15 -29.01 -5.66
CA VAL A 265 -21.85 -30.23 -4.90
C VAL A 265 -22.30 -30.11 -3.44
N ILE A 266 -21.96 -28.98 -2.79
CA ILE A 266 -22.38 -28.72 -1.42
C ILE A 266 -23.91 -28.66 -1.33
N ARG A 267 -24.53 -27.93 -2.27
CA ARG A 267 -26.00 -27.82 -2.33
C ARG A 267 -26.65 -29.18 -2.54
N PHE A 268 -26.11 -30.05 -3.37
CA PHE A 268 -26.61 -31.40 -3.57
C PHE A 268 -26.60 -32.23 -2.26
N ILE A 269 -25.49 -32.18 -1.50
CA ILE A 269 -25.36 -32.89 -0.22
C ILE A 269 -26.39 -32.33 0.81
N ASN A 270 -26.52 -31.01 0.86
CA ASN A 270 -27.50 -30.37 1.75
C ASN A 270 -28.95 -30.73 1.36
N GLN A 271 -29.22 -30.83 0.04
CA GLN A 271 -30.54 -31.24 -0.44
C GLN A 271 -30.85 -32.71 -0.10
N LEU A 272 -29.84 -33.58 -0.08
CA LEU A 272 -30.01 -34.97 0.41
C LEU A 272 -30.37 -34.97 1.91
N ALA A 273 -29.70 -34.15 2.72
CA ALA A 273 -30.04 -34.02 4.13
C ALA A 273 -31.48 -33.52 4.33
N PHE A 274 -31.92 -32.55 3.51
CA PHE A 274 -33.29 -32.06 3.50
C PHE A 274 -34.30 -33.19 3.13
N ILE A 275 -34.05 -33.94 2.05
CA ILE A 275 -34.93 -35.03 1.59
C ILE A 275 -35.04 -36.14 2.68
N ILE A 276 -33.90 -36.56 3.21
CA ILE A 276 -33.85 -37.58 4.27
C ILE A 276 -34.66 -37.10 5.49
N SER A 277 -34.46 -35.85 5.89
CA SER A 277 -35.19 -35.26 7.02
C SER A 277 -36.69 -35.13 6.75
N ALA A 278 -37.07 -34.81 5.51
CA ALA A 278 -38.49 -34.76 5.12
C ALA A 278 -39.16 -36.15 5.20
N VAL A 279 -38.47 -37.20 4.71
CA VAL A 279 -39.01 -38.57 4.75
C VAL A 279 -39.14 -39.09 6.20
N PHE A 280 -38.05 -39.00 6.98
CA PHE A 280 -38.11 -39.45 8.39
C PHE A 280 -39.02 -38.58 9.23
N GLY A 281 -39.04 -37.25 8.99
CA GLY A 281 -39.95 -36.33 9.64
C GLY A 281 -41.43 -36.63 9.33
N ALA A 282 -41.75 -36.98 8.07
CA ALA A 282 -43.11 -37.41 7.71
C ALA A 282 -43.55 -38.69 8.46
N ILE A 283 -42.64 -39.67 8.62
CA ILE A 283 -42.89 -40.87 9.39
C ILE A 283 -43.19 -40.53 10.87
N LEU A 284 -42.42 -39.59 11.45
CA LEU A 284 -42.65 -39.10 12.80
C LEU A 284 -43.98 -38.36 12.96
N VAL A 285 -44.39 -37.59 11.95
CA VAL A 285 -45.73 -36.96 11.94
C VAL A 285 -46.83 -37.99 11.90
N LEU A 286 -46.73 -39.04 11.07
CA LEU A 286 -47.70 -40.10 10.99
C LEU A 286 -47.82 -40.93 12.30
N SER A 287 -46.69 -41.06 13.01
CA SER A 287 -46.68 -41.71 14.35
C SER A 287 -47.12 -40.79 15.50
N GLY A 288 -47.43 -39.55 15.22
CA GLY A 288 -47.85 -38.56 16.23
C GLY A 288 -46.72 -37.97 17.08
N GLY A 289 -45.46 -38.23 16.70
CA GLY A 289 -44.29 -37.74 17.45
C GLY A 289 -43.98 -36.27 17.23
N VAL A 290 -44.31 -35.71 16.04
CA VAL A 290 -44.07 -34.29 15.68
C VAL A 290 -45.27 -33.78 14.89
N THR A 291 -45.57 -32.48 14.98
CA THR A 291 -46.62 -31.86 14.16
C THR A 291 -46.13 -31.48 12.77
N ILE A 292 -47.04 -31.24 11.83
CA ILE A 292 -46.69 -30.82 10.46
C ILE A 292 -45.99 -29.44 10.47
N GLY A 293 -46.46 -28.52 11.33
CA GLY A 293 -45.86 -27.21 11.46
C GLY A 293 -44.42 -27.26 12.00
N PHE A 294 -44.17 -28.10 13.01
CA PHE A 294 -42.81 -28.31 13.51
C PHE A 294 -41.90 -29.00 12.49
N LEU A 295 -42.42 -29.97 11.70
CA LEU A 295 -41.63 -30.54 10.60
C LEU A 295 -41.25 -29.48 9.58
N GLN A 296 -42.18 -28.61 9.20
CA GLN A 296 -41.92 -27.51 8.27
C GLN A 296 -40.85 -26.53 8.82
N ALA A 297 -40.96 -26.16 10.11
CA ALA A 297 -39.93 -25.33 10.76
C ALA A 297 -38.56 -26.03 10.78
N TYR A 298 -38.51 -27.32 11.05
CA TYR A 298 -37.32 -28.14 11.06
C TYR A 298 -36.59 -28.12 9.69
N LEU A 299 -37.33 -28.30 8.60
CA LEU A 299 -36.80 -28.27 7.24
C LEU A 299 -36.25 -26.87 6.87
N GLN A 300 -36.87 -25.81 7.34
CA GLN A 300 -36.35 -24.45 7.15
C GLN A 300 -35.04 -24.21 7.94
N TYR A 301 -34.93 -24.72 9.19
CA TYR A 301 -33.68 -24.62 9.95
C TYR A 301 -32.51 -25.35 9.29
N ILE A 302 -32.75 -26.52 8.64
CA ILE A 302 -31.71 -27.19 7.85
C ILE A 302 -31.17 -26.26 6.74
N ASN A 303 -32.06 -25.57 6.01
CA ASN A 303 -31.69 -24.64 4.98
C ASN A 303 -30.93 -23.42 5.55
N GLN A 304 -31.36 -22.88 6.69
CA GLN A 304 -30.69 -21.75 7.35
C GLN A 304 -29.27 -22.08 7.81
N ILE A 305 -28.98 -23.30 8.26
CA ILE A 305 -27.64 -23.74 8.68
C ILE A 305 -26.75 -24.02 7.46
N SER A 306 -27.33 -24.46 6.36
CA SER A 306 -26.58 -24.85 5.14
C SER A 306 -25.84 -23.68 4.48
N GLU A 307 -26.40 -22.48 4.49
CA GLU A 307 -25.81 -21.29 3.89
C GLU A 307 -24.52 -20.84 4.61
N PRO A 308 -24.52 -20.61 5.95
CA PRO A 308 -23.31 -20.30 6.70
C PRO A 308 -22.17 -21.31 6.52
N ILE A 309 -22.49 -22.60 6.45
CA ILE A 309 -21.49 -23.66 6.24
C ILE A 309 -20.87 -23.55 4.85
N SER A 310 -21.68 -23.24 3.84
CA SER A 310 -21.21 -23.07 2.46
C SER A 310 -20.28 -21.86 2.31
N THR A 311 -20.53 -20.80 3.08
CA THR A 311 -19.72 -19.56 3.05
C THR A 311 -18.54 -19.57 4.03
N ALA A 312 -18.43 -20.56 4.90
CA ALA A 312 -17.39 -20.63 5.93
C ALA A 312 -15.96 -20.53 5.35
N SER A 313 -15.69 -21.20 4.21
CA SER A 313 -14.38 -21.13 3.54
C SER A 313 -14.05 -19.71 3.07
N TYR A 314 -15.03 -18.98 2.55
CA TYR A 314 -14.87 -17.59 2.15
C TYR A 314 -14.51 -16.70 3.35
N VAL A 315 -15.23 -16.86 4.46
CA VAL A 315 -14.99 -16.09 5.70
C VAL A 315 -13.58 -16.35 6.23
N ILE A 316 -13.15 -17.61 6.29
CA ILE A 316 -11.79 -17.99 6.75
C ILE A 316 -10.73 -17.36 5.84
N ASN A 317 -10.88 -17.45 4.52
CA ASN A 317 -9.94 -16.86 3.57
C ASN A 317 -9.90 -15.33 3.70
N SER A 318 -11.04 -14.68 3.89
CA SER A 318 -11.12 -13.23 4.09
C SER A 318 -10.37 -12.81 5.35
N ILE A 319 -10.56 -13.51 6.47
CA ILE A 319 -9.83 -13.23 7.72
C ILE A 319 -8.32 -13.44 7.53
N GLN A 320 -7.90 -14.50 6.85
CA GLN A 320 -6.47 -14.74 6.56
C GLN A 320 -5.86 -13.62 5.69
N SER A 321 -6.60 -13.14 4.69
CA SER A 321 -6.17 -12.02 3.84
C SER A 321 -6.02 -10.72 4.63
N ALA A 322 -6.98 -10.43 5.55
CA ALA A 322 -6.87 -9.28 6.43
C ALA A 322 -5.66 -9.37 7.36
N MET A 323 -5.40 -10.55 7.92
CA MET A 323 -4.23 -10.76 8.78
C MET A 323 -2.93 -10.50 8.04
N ALA A 324 -2.79 -11.01 6.81
CA ALA A 324 -1.63 -10.74 5.98
C ALA A 324 -1.49 -9.25 5.63
N ALA A 325 -2.60 -8.53 5.43
CA ALA A 325 -2.58 -7.09 5.22
C ALA A 325 -2.15 -6.33 6.48
N ILE A 326 -2.68 -6.71 7.65
CA ILE A 326 -2.31 -6.15 8.95
C ILE A 326 -0.83 -6.36 9.24
N GLU A 327 -0.28 -7.55 9.01
CA GLU A 327 1.15 -7.84 9.19
C GLU A 327 2.02 -6.91 8.34
N ARG A 328 1.71 -6.77 7.04
CA ARG A 328 2.45 -5.86 6.14
C ARG A 328 2.36 -4.39 6.55
N ILE A 329 1.23 -3.96 7.10
CA ILE A 329 1.08 -2.60 7.64
C ILE A 329 1.96 -2.42 8.88
N PHE A 330 1.99 -3.41 9.78
CA PHE A 330 2.83 -3.34 10.97
C PHE A 330 4.33 -3.43 10.65
N GLU A 331 4.74 -4.13 9.59
CA GLU A 331 6.13 -4.07 9.11
C GLU A 331 6.58 -2.62 8.88
N ILE A 332 5.74 -1.78 8.23
CA ILE A 332 6.04 -0.36 8.05
C ILE A 332 6.00 0.41 9.39
N LEU A 333 4.99 0.17 10.23
CA LEU A 333 4.83 0.88 11.50
C LEU A 333 5.92 0.54 12.54
N ASP A 334 6.52 -0.64 12.42
CA ASP A 334 7.57 -1.15 13.31
C ASP A 334 8.98 -0.83 12.82
N GLU A 335 9.11 -0.31 11.59
CA GLU A 335 10.40 0.11 11.07
C GLU A 335 11.04 1.15 12.01
N THR A 336 12.35 1.10 12.10
CA THR A 336 13.10 2.00 12.98
C THR A 336 12.97 3.45 12.50
N ASP A 337 12.57 4.35 13.39
CA ASP A 337 12.53 5.77 13.09
C ASP A 337 13.93 6.37 12.91
N GLU A 338 14.02 7.46 12.15
CA GLU A 338 15.21 8.32 12.12
C GLU A 338 15.55 8.76 13.56
N ILE A 339 16.85 8.76 13.91
CA ILE A 339 17.29 9.16 15.25
C ILE A 339 16.73 10.56 15.55
N PRO A 340 15.97 10.77 16.63
CA PRO A 340 15.37 12.09 16.90
C PRO A 340 16.45 13.16 17.12
N ASP A 341 16.13 14.38 16.72
CA ASP A 341 17.00 15.52 17.03
C ASP A 341 17.10 15.73 18.55
N LEU A 342 18.25 16.22 18.99
CA LEU A 342 18.47 16.51 20.41
C LEU A 342 17.50 17.61 20.88
N PRO A 343 16.94 17.51 22.10
CA PRO A 343 16.03 18.55 22.65
C PRO A 343 16.64 19.95 22.71
N GLU A 344 17.96 20.04 22.82
CA GLU A 344 18.75 21.28 22.86
C GLU A 344 19.44 21.58 21.51
N ALA A 345 18.92 21.04 20.40
CA ALA A 345 19.48 21.31 19.09
C ALA A 345 19.48 22.81 18.82
N LYS A 346 20.67 23.38 18.64
CA LYS A 346 20.85 24.82 18.47
C LYS A 346 20.45 25.25 17.06
N LEU A 347 19.77 26.38 16.99
CA LEU A 347 19.54 27.09 15.73
C LEU A 347 20.87 27.61 15.17
N LEU A 348 20.99 27.65 13.86
CA LEU A 348 22.10 28.29 13.14
C LEU A 348 21.73 29.76 12.92
N GLU A 349 22.38 30.67 13.65
CA GLU A 349 22.29 32.10 13.37
C GLU A 349 23.27 32.41 12.23
N GLU A 350 22.76 32.86 11.07
CA GLU A 350 23.53 33.27 9.88
C GLU A 350 24.63 32.29 9.46
N PRO A 351 24.28 31.12 8.91
CA PRO A 351 25.26 30.11 8.52
C PRO A 351 26.15 30.62 7.37
N ASN A 352 27.47 30.52 7.56
CA ASN A 352 28.49 30.95 6.58
C ASN A 352 28.88 29.85 5.59
N GLY A 353 28.54 28.58 5.89
CA GLY A 353 28.81 27.45 5.01
C GLY A 353 30.22 26.87 5.09
N LYS A 354 30.92 27.01 6.23
CA LYS A 354 32.18 26.31 6.48
C LYS A 354 31.89 24.84 6.82
N ILE A 355 32.51 23.90 6.12
CA ILE A 355 32.27 22.45 6.32
C ILE A 355 33.60 21.74 6.58
N ALA A 356 33.62 20.79 7.52
CA ALA A 356 34.78 19.98 7.80
C ALA A 356 34.38 18.53 8.08
N PHE A 357 34.92 17.61 7.29
CA PHE A 357 34.88 16.17 7.54
C PHE A 357 36.09 15.79 8.38
N LYS A 358 35.89 15.08 9.48
CA LYS A 358 36.96 14.72 10.43
C LYS A 358 36.93 13.22 10.70
N ASN A 359 37.85 12.48 10.12
CA ASN A 359 37.99 11.02 10.27
C ASN A 359 36.65 10.27 10.05
N VAL A 360 35.91 10.66 9.01
CA VAL A 360 34.58 10.11 8.74
C VAL A 360 34.69 8.67 8.23
N GLN A 361 34.00 7.77 8.91
CA GLN A 361 33.83 6.38 8.51
C GLN A 361 32.34 6.09 8.30
N PHE A 362 32.03 5.44 7.20
CA PHE A 362 30.65 5.13 6.84
C PHE A 362 30.53 3.85 6.00
N GLY A 363 29.45 3.10 6.24
CA GLY A 363 28.97 2.01 5.40
C GLY A 363 27.45 1.90 5.47
N TYR A 364 26.80 1.57 4.39
CA TYR A 364 25.33 1.38 4.35
C TYR A 364 24.88 0.19 5.19
N THR A 365 25.76 -0.79 5.40
CA THR A 365 25.55 -1.94 6.28
C THR A 365 26.72 -2.02 7.25
N SER A 366 26.48 -2.57 8.44
CA SER A 366 27.50 -2.66 9.51
C SER A 366 28.71 -3.51 9.14
N ASP A 367 28.57 -4.45 8.22
CA ASP A 367 29.58 -5.41 7.78
C ASP A 367 30.39 -4.91 6.57
N LYS A 368 29.94 -3.86 5.87
CA LYS A 368 30.61 -3.34 4.69
C LYS A 368 30.86 -1.85 4.80
N ILE A 369 32.08 -1.49 5.25
CA ILE A 369 32.53 -0.10 5.27
C ILE A 369 32.85 0.34 3.83
N LEU A 370 32.28 1.48 3.43
CA LEU A 370 32.53 2.11 2.15
C LEU A 370 33.60 3.19 2.28
N MET A 371 33.48 4.07 3.27
CA MET A 371 34.40 5.15 3.59
C MET A 371 35.16 4.80 4.86
N ASN A 372 36.51 4.71 4.81
CA ASN A 372 37.31 4.33 5.96
C ASN A 372 37.82 5.52 6.75
N GLN A 373 38.29 6.58 6.03
CA GLN A 373 38.85 7.76 6.67
C GLN A 373 38.76 8.96 5.71
N VAL A 374 37.60 9.63 5.70
CA VAL A 374 37.43 10.85 4.92
C VAL A 374 37.74 12.05 5.80
N ASP A 375 38.74 12.86 5.39
CA ASP A 375 39.21 14.03 6.12
C ASP A 375 39.53 15.18 5.17
N PHE A 376 38.73 16.25 5.20
CA PHE A 376 38.95 17.49 4.47
C PHE A 376 38.10 18.62 5.02
N SER A 377 38.44 19.87 4.66
CA SER A 377 37.69 21.05 5.05
C SER A 377 37.48 22.00 3.88
N VAL A 378 36.31 22.64 3.86
CA VAL A 378 35.88 23.60 2.85
C VAL A 378 35.65 24.95 3.54
N LYS A 379 36.20 25.99 2.97
CA LYS A 379 36.03 27.36 3.44
C LYS A 379 34.68 27.92 2.97
N PRO A 380 34.11 28.93 3.68
CA PRO A 380 32.96 29.66 3.16
C PRO A 380 33.19 30.18 1.73
N LYS A 381 32.16 30.05 0.89
CA LYS A 381 32.14 30.50 -0.52
C LYS A 381 33.14 29.78 -1.45
N GLN A 382 33.65 28.64 -1.02
CA GLN A 382 34.57 27.84 -1.82
C GLN A 382 33.81 26.84 -2.69
N THR A 383 34.17 26.70 -3.94
CA THR A 383 33.65 25.67 -4.86
C THR A 383 34.52 24.43 -4.83
N VAL A 384 33.92 23.29 -4.48
CA VAL A 384 34.57 21.99 -4.39
C VAL A 384 34.03 21.07 -5.48
N ALA A 385 34.88 20.64 -6.40
CA ALA A 385 34.56 19.62 -7.40
C ALA A 385 34.86 18.23 -6.84
N ILE A 386 33.84 17.33 -6.83
CA ILE A 386 33.99 15.93 -6.43
C ILE A 386 34.10 15.09 -7.69
N VAL A 387 35.25 14.44 -7.89
CA VAL A 387 35.61 13.68 -9.10
C VAL A 387 35.91 12.23 -8.72
N GLY A 388 35.60 11.30 -9.60
CA GLY A 388 35.94 9.89 -9.42
C GLY A 388 35.06 8.97 -10.28
N PRO A 389 35.42 7.71 -10.45
CA PRO A 389 34.64 6.75 -11.24
C PRO A 389 33.24 6.51 -10.64
N THR A 390 32.36 5.91 -11.45
CA THR A 390 31.03 5.51 -10.96
C THR A 390 31.19 4.53 -9.79
N GLY A 391 30.41 4.71 -8.73
CA GLY A 391 30.53 3.92 -7.51
C GLY A 391 31.65 4.35 -6.54
N ALA A 392 32.37 5.44 -6.81
CA ALA A 392 33.44 5.95 -5.93
C ALA A 392 32.96 6.51 -4.59
N GLY A 393 31.65 6.70 -4.39
CA GLY A 393 31.06 7.23 -3.15
C GLY A 393 30.71 8.73 -3.20
N LYS A 394 30.71 9.37 -4.37
CA LYS A 394 30.41 10.82 -4.53
C LYS A 394 29.05 11.21 -3.96
N THR A 395 27.99 10.54 -4.39
CA THR A 395 26.63 10.77 -3.89
C THR A 395 26.48 10.40 -2.41
N THR A 396 27.22 9.39 -1.93
CA THR A 396 27.25 9.02 -0.52
C THR A 396 27.79 10.15 0.35
N LEU A 397 28.86 10.81 -0.07
CA LEU A 397 29.45 11.96 0.64
C LEU A 397 28.42 13.10 0.82
N VAL A 398 27.66 13.39 -0.24
CA VAL A 398 26.57 14.37 -0.22
C VAL A 398 25.44 13.94 0.73
N ASN A 399 25.03 12.67 0.69
CA ASN A 399 23.99 12.14 1.57
C ASN A 399 24.37 12.23 3.05
N LEU A 400 25.66 12.05 3.38
CA LEU A 400 26.17 12.22 4.74
C LEU A 400 26.17 13.68 5.17
N LEU A 401 26.49 14.62 4.27
CA LEU A 401 26.47 16.05 4.53
C LEU A 401 25.04 16.54 4.86
N MET A 402 24.04 16.02 4.16
CA MET A 402 22.60 16.29 4.39
C MET A 402 22.04 15.54 5.60
N ARG A 403 22.87 14.72 6.24
CA ARG A 403 22.46 13.82 7.35
C ARG A 403 21.24 12.97 6.98
N PHE A 404 21.26 12.39 5.75
CA PHE A 404 20.29 11.33 5.37
C PHE A 404 20.68 9.98 5.95
N TYR A 405 21.95 9.82 6.33
CA TYR A 405 22.52 8.66 6.99
C TYR A 405 23.40 9.12 8.15
N GLU A 406 23.45 8.34 9.21
CA GLU A 406 24.32 8.59 10.35
C GLU A 406 25.70 7.93 10.13
N LEU A 407 26.74 8.54 10.68
CA LEU A 407 28.11 8.06 10.55
C LEU A 407 28.38 6.84 11.44
N ASN A 408 29.27 5.93 11.00
CA ASN A 408 29.78 4.86 11.87
C ASN A 408 30.82 5.42 12.86
N LYS A 409 31.74 6.31 12.40
CA LYS A 409 32.74 7.01 13.21
C LYS A 409 33.09 8.36 12.61
N GLY A 410 33.78 9.19 13.41
CA GLY A 410 34.16 10.53 13.02
C GLY A 410 33.03 11.54 13.21
N LYS A 411 33.15 12.69 12.59
CA LYS A 411 32.13 13.74 12.60
C LYS A 411 32.22 14.65 11.39
N ILE A 412 31.11 15.29 11.08
CA ILE A 412 31.03 16.38 10.10
C ILE A 412 30.66 17.63 10.86
N ASP A 413 31.49 18.67 10.76
CA ASP A 413 31.24 19.96 11.37
C ASP A 413 30.68 20.94 10.31
N PHE A 414 29.60 21.65 10.64
CA PHE A 414 29.03 22.76 9.89
C PHE A 414 29.18 24.05 10.70
N ASP A 415 29.90 25.03 10.20
CA ASP A 415 30.30 26.25 10.91
C ASP A 415 30.88 25.99 12.31
N GLY A 416 31.72 24.95 12.41
CA GLY A 416 32.39 24.54 13.65
C GLY A 416 31.51 23.76 14.63
N ARG A 417 30.26 23.47 14.27
CA ARG A 417 29.34 22.65 15.07
C ARG A 417 29.14 21.29 14.41
N ASP A 418 29.16 20.25 15.21
CA ASP A 418 28.84 18.89 14.76
C ASP A 418 27.39 18.84 14.25
N ILE A 419 27.16 18.33 13.03
CA ILE A 419 25.84 18.24 12.40
C ILE A 419 24.85 17.39 13.20
N THR A 420 25.33 16.48 14.06
CA THR A 420 24.48 15.67 14.95
C THR A 420 23.87 16.48 16.08
N LYS A 421 24.45 17.66 16.40
CA LYS A 421 23.98 18.61 17.43
C LYS A 421 23.08 19.71 16.87
N LEU A 422 22.84 19.72 15.57
CA LEU A 422 21.90 20.61 14.89
C LEU A 422 20.59 19.89 14.65
N SER A 423 19.48 20.65 14.59
CA SER A 423 18.24 20.05 14.10
C SER A 423 18.36 19.77 12.60
N ARG A 424 17.83 18.63 12.16
CA ARG A 424 17.85 18.28 10.72
C ARG A 424 17.15 19.31 9.86
N GLY A 425 16.06 19.90 10.39
CA GLY A 425 15.33 20.94 9.69
C GLY A 425 16.19 22.17 9.40
N GLU A 426 16.93 22.66 10.40
CA GLU A 426 17.85 23.81 10.24
C GLU A 426 19.05 23.47 9.38
N LEU A 427 19.64 22.28 9.59
CA LEU A 427 20.75 21.82 8.75
C LEU A 427 20.32 21.79 7.28
N ARG A 428 19.21 21.10 6.96
CA ARG A 428 18.74 20.93 5.57
C ARG A 428 18.27 22.25 4.94
N ARG A 429 17.76 23.22 5.69
CA ARG A 429 17.47 24.56 5.17
C ARG A 429 18.72 25.32 4.73
N SER A 430 19.87 25.00 5.31
CA SER A 430 21.16 25.61 4.93
C SER A 430 21.72 25.06 3.61
N PHE A 431 21.09 24.07 3.03
CA PHE A 431 21.50 23.44 1.78
C PHE A 431 20.45 23.60 0.67
N GLY A 432 20.91 23.93 -0.53
CA GLY A 432 20.14 23.78 -1.78
C GLY A 432 20.70 22.64 -2.60
N MET A 433 19.85 21.80 -3.15
CA MET A 433 20.28 20.63 -3.91
C MET A 433 19.65 20.60 -5.30
N VAL A 434 20.49 20.50 -6.33
CA VAL A 434 20.08 20.22 -7.71
C VAL A 434 20.52 18.80 -8.04
N LEU A 435 19.54 17.90 -8.17
CA LEU A 435 19.78 16.47 -8.43
C LEU A 435 19.95 16.21 -9.93
N GLN A 436 20.64 15.13 -10.27
CA GLN A 436 20.74 14.60 -11.63
C GLN A 436 19.36 14.26 -12.21
N ASN A 437 18.54 13.55 -11.44
CA ASN A 437 17.16 13.24 -11.78
C ASN A 437 16.24 14.32 -11.20
N THR A 438 15.79 15.23 -12.05
CA THR A 438 14.90 16.33 -11.66
C THR A 438 13.50 15.80 -11.38
N TRP A 439 12.88 16.26 -10.28
CA TRP A 439 11.50 15.93 -9.95
C TRP A 439 10.63 17.19 -9.87
N LEU A 440 9.52 17.17 -10.61
CA LEU A 440 8.51 18.21 -10.59
C LEU A 440 7.22 17.61 -10.02
N PHE A 441 6.61 18.33 -9.08
CA PHE A 441 5.30 17.98 -8.54
C PHE A 441 4.20 18.39 -9.52
N GLU A 442 3.08 17.67 -9.51
CA GLU A 442 1.89 18.10 -10.21
C GLU A 442 1.39 19.41 -9.60
N GLY A 443 1.32 20.46 -10.41
CA GLY A 443 0.98 21.81 -9.99
C GLY A 443 1.45 22.84 -11.00
N THR A 444 1.31 24.13 -10.70
CA THR A 444 1.75 25.20 -11.59
C THR A 444 3.28 25.30 -11.63
N VAL A 445 3.81 25.92 -12.67
CA VAL A 445 5.24 26.28 -12.73
C VAL A 445 5.63 27.11 -11.51
N ALA A 446 4.79 28.08 -11.16
CA ALA A 446 5.00 28.92 -9.96
C ALA A 446 5.08 28.11 -8.68
N ASP A 447 4.16 27.15 -8.45
CA ASP A 447 4.16 26.27 -7.26
C ASP A 447 5.44 25.44 -7.20
N ASN A 448 5.89 24.95 -8.36
CA ASN A 448 7.11 24.18 -8.45
C ASN A 448 8.36 24.99 -8.12
N ILE A 449 8.45 26.25 -8.50
CA ILE A 449 9.55 27.15 -8.10
C ILE A 449 9.41 27.53 -6.61
N ALA A 450 8.20 27.89 -6.17
CA ALA A 450 7.89 28.26 -4.79
C ALA A 450 8.16 27.14 -3.77
N TYR A 451 8.36 25.89 -4.23
CA TYR A 451 8.73 24.80 -3.32
C TYR A 451 10.04 25.06 -2.56
N GLY A 452 10.93 25.89 -3.10
CA GLY A 452 12.14 26.39 -2.40
C GLY A 452 11.84 27.34 -1.24
N LYS A 453 10.74 28.11 -1.34
CA LYS A 453 10.27 29.06 -0.31
C LYS A 453 8.77 29.25 -0.49
N MET A 454 7.96 28.54 0.33
CA MET A 454 6.50 28.44 0.17
C MET A 454 5.74 29.77 0.35
N ASP A 455 6.32 30.74 1.05
CA ASP A 455 5.78 32.09 1.31
C ASP A 455 6.32 33.15 0.33
N ALA A 456 6.98 32.73 -0.77
CA ALA A 456 7.51 33.66 -1.77
C ALA A 456 6.41 34.39 -2.51
N THR A 457 6.64 35.68 -2.79
CA THR A 457 5.74 36.47 -3.64
C THR A 457 5.94 36.13 -5.12
N ARG A 458 4.96 36.50 -5.97
CA ARG A 458 5.04 36.27 -7.41
C ARG A 458 6.28 36.91 -8.03
N GLU A 459 6.62 38.10 -7.56
CA GLU A 459 7.79 38.87 -8.00
C GLU A 459 9.08 38.12 -7.68
N GLN A 460 9.21 37.55 -6.47
CA GLN A 460 10.37 36.76 -6.06
C GLN A 460 10.51 35.49 -6.91
N ILE A 461 9.38 34.85 -7.26
CA ILE A 461 9.37 33.68 -8.14
C ILE A 461 9.88 34.03 -9.56
N ILE A 462 9.42 35.17 -10.10
CA ILE A 462 9.84 35.66 -11.41
C ILE A 462 11.32 36.02 -11.39
N GLU A 463 11.79 36.75 -10.38
CA GLU A 463 13.21 37.09 -10.22
C GLU A 463 14.10 35.85 -10.16
N ALA A 464 13.70 34.84 -9.38
CA ALA A 464 14.43 33.57 -9.33
C ALA A 464 14.46 32.86 -10.68
N ALA A 465 13.37 32.90 -11.44
CA ALA A 465 13.29 32.32 -12.76
C ALA A 465 14.14 33.08 -13.81
N GLU A 466 14.22 34.41 -13.73
CA GLU A 466 15.11 35.23 -14.57
C GLU A 466 16.55 34.90 -14.31
N ILE A 467 16.98 34.83 -13.04
CA ILE A 467 18.36 34.46 -12.67
C ILE A 467 18.67 33.02 -13.13
N ALA A 468 17.73 32.10 -13.01
CA ALA A 468 17.84 30.70 -13.47
C ALA A 468 17.73 30.55 -15.00
N GLN A 469 17.63 31.63 -15.78
CA GLN A 469 17.50 31.60 -17.25
C GLN A 469 16.27 30.82 -17.74
N CYS A 470 15.19 30.72 -16.94
CA CYS A 470 13.99 29.98 -17.29
C CYS A 470 12.75 30.85 -17.58
N ASP A 471 12.75 32.14 -17.21
CA ASP A 471 11.62 33.05 -17.43
C ASP A 471 11.17 33.10 -18.90
N HIS A 472 12.11 33.16 -19.83
CA HIS A 472 11.81 33.26 -21.26
C HIS A 472 10.94 32.06 -21.72
N PHE A 473 11.33 30.83 -21.44
CA PHE A 473 10.54 29.68 -21.88
C PHE A 473 9.24 29.55 -21.10
N ILE A 474 9.21 29.93 -19.81
CA ILE A 474 7.99 29.92 -19.01
C ILE A 474 6.92 30.83 -19.65
N ARG A 475 7.28 32.01 -20.07
CA ARG A 475 6.37 32.95 -20.76
C ARG A 475 5.88 32.44 -22.12
N THR A 476 6.55 31.45 -22.73
CA THR A 476 6.08 30.81 -23.98
C THR A 476 5.07 29.68 -23.74
N LEU A 477 4.89 29.23 -22.50
CA LEU A 477 3.88 28.25 -22.17
C LEU A 477 2.46 28.87 -22.25
N PRO A 478 1.42 28.07 -22.51
CA PRO A 478 0.06 28.58 -22.74
C PRO A 478 -0.48 29.51 -21.63
N GLU A 479 -0.20 29.19 -20.37
CA GLU A 479 -0.61 29.96 -19.19
C GLU A 479 0.59 30.54 -18.44
N GLY A 480 1.79 30.55 -19.04
CA GLY A 480 3.01 31.05 -18.44
C GLY A 480 3.34 30.34 -17.12
N TYR A 481 3.52 31.11 -16.06
CA TYR A 481 3.81 30.58 -14.71
C TYR A 481 2.64 29.79 -14.08
N ASP A 482 1.42 29.94 -14.58
CA ASP A 482 0.24 29.25 -14.09
C ASP A 482 -0.05 27.94 -14.86
N THR A 483 0.80 27.62 -15.85
CA THR A 483 0.77 26.35 -16.59
C THR A 483 0.96 25.19 -15.63
N ILE A 484 0.04 24.20 -15.67
CA ILE A 484 0.13 22.99 -14.87
C ILE A 484 1.13 22.02 -15.51
N ILE A 485 2.10 21.59 -14.74
CA ILE A 485 3.18 20.69 -15.15
C ILE A 485 3.31 19.50 -14.18
N SER A 486 3.86 18.39 -14.66
CA SER A 486 4.29 17.26 -13.84
C SER A 486 5.48 16.55 -14.52
N SER A 487 6.20 15.73 -13.77
CA SER A 487 7.29 14.92 -14.34
C SER A 487 6.80 13.88 -15.36
N GLU A 488 5.54 13.47 -15.30
CA GLU A 488 4.97 12.40 -16.13
C GLU A 488 4.36 12.90 -17.45
N ASN A 489 3.90 14.15 -17.50
CA ASN A 489 3.14 14.67 -18.65
C ASN A 489 4.00 15.08 -19.87
N GLY A 490 5.35 15.02 -19.76
CA GLY A 490 6.24 15.30 -20.90
C GLY A 490 6.13 16.73 -21.47
N THR A 491 5.54 17.67 -20.74
CA THR A 491 5.30 19.06 -21.17
C THR A 491 6.60 19.86 -21.30
N LEU A 492 7.62 19.50 -20.52
CA LEU A 492 8.90 20.18 -20.47
C LEU A 492 10.04 19.24 -20.85
N SER A 493 11.03 19.77 -21.60
CA SER A 493 12.28 19.05 -21.84
C SER A 493 13.07 18.85 -20.54
N GLN A 494 13.96 17.86 -20.51
CA GLN A 494 14.79 17.57 -19.34
C GLN A 494 15.62 18.79 -18.90
N GLY A 495 16.15 19.57 -19.85
CA GLY A 495 16.88 20.81 -19.56
C GLY A 495 15.98 21.89 -18.93
N GLN A 496 14.75 22.06 -19.45
CA GLN A 496 13.79 22.99 -18.86
C GLN A 496 13.41 22.60 -17.42
N GLN A 497 13.20 21.30 -17.16
CA GLN A 497 12.96 20.78 -15.80
C GLN A 497 14.15 21.09 -14.88
N GLN A 498 15.38 20.93 -15.37
CA GLN A 498 16.59 21.24 -14.61
C GLN A 498 16.68 22.74 -14.26
N LEU A 499 16.40 23.63 -15.21
CA LEU A 499 16.35 25.08 -14.95
C LEU A 499 15.32 25.44 -13.88
N LEU A 500 14.14 24.81 -13.85
CA LEU A 500 13.15 25.02 -12.78
C LEU A 500 13.67 24.55 -11.41
N THR A 501 14.42 23.45 -11.36
CA THR A 501 15.00 23.01 -10.08
C THR A 501 16.13 23.93 -9.62
N ILE A 502 16.87 24.54 -10.54
CA ILE A 502 17.85 25.59 -10.19
C ILE A 502 17.14 26.84 -9.66
N ALA A 503 16.00 27.25 -10.28
CA ALA A 503 15.18 28.36 -9.79
C ALA A 503 14.69 28.13 -8.34
N ARG A 504 14.31 26.90 -7.97
CA ARG A 504 13.98 26.53 -6.58
C ARG A 504 15.11 26.85 -5.61
N VAL A 505 16.36 26.49 -5.98
CA VAL A 505 17.52 26.70 -5.13
C VAL A 505 17.87 28.18 -5.05
N ILE A 506 17.76 28.93 -6.15
CA ILE A 506 17.96 30.39 -6.16
C ILE A 506 16.96 31.08 -5.24
N LEU A 507 15.68 30.71 -5.32
CA LEU A 507 14.60 31.26 -4.49
C LEU A 507 14.80 30.94 -3.00
N ALA A 508 15.26 29.72 -2.68
CA ALA A 508 15.56 29.30 -1.31
C ALA A 508 16.76 30.03 -0.71
N ASN A 509 17.69 30.51 -1.54
CA ASN A 509 18.89 31.25 -1.19
C ASN A 509 19.73 30.65 -0.04
N PRO A 510 20.10 29.36 -0.09
CA PRO A 510 20.89 28.72 0.96
C PRO A 510 22.37 29.13 0.91
N PRO A 511 23.12 29.10 2.05
CA PRO A 511 24.56 29.37 2.08
C PRO A 511 25.42 28.25 1.44
N VAL A 512 24.88 27.04 1.31
CA VAL A 512 25.57 25.90 0.69
C VAL A 512 24.72 25.33 -0.41
N VAL A 513 25.32 25.03 -1.55
CA VAL A 513 24.65 24.36 -2.67
C VAL A 513 25.37 23.07 -3.05
N ILE A 514 24.57 22.09 -3.42
CA ILE A 514 25.01 20.78 -3.89
C ILE A 514 24.46 20.60 -5.30
N LEU A 515 25.35 20.38 -6.26
CA LEU A 515 25.00 20.27 -7.66
C LEU A 515 25.45 18.90 -8.17
N ASP A 516 24.52 18.10 -8.68
CA ASP A 516 24.83 16.84 -9.37
C ASP A 516 24.67 17.06 -10.87
N GLU A 517 25.82 17.20 -11.55
CA GLU A 517 25.91 17.66 -12.93
C GLU A 517 25.88 16.50 -13.93
N ALA A 518 24.70 16.03 -14.30
CA ALA A 518 24.54 15.09 -15.41
C ALA A 518 23.56 15.62 -16.46
N THR A 519 24.13 16.12 -17.58
CA THR A 519 23.36 16.71 -18.70
C THR A 519 23.55 15.95 -20.01
N SER A 520 23.62 14.62 -19.98
CA SER A 520 23.93 13.80 -21.16
C SER A 520 22.86 13.79 -22.27
N SER A 521 21.76 14.53 -22.11
CA SER A 521 20.61 14.46 -23.03
C SER A 521 19.96 15.81 -23.32
N VAL A 522 20.75 16.91 -23.24
CA VAL A 522 20.25 18.29 -23.42
C VAL A 522 20.87 18.90 -24.67
N ASP A 523 20.09 19.67 -25.42
CA ASP A 523 20.61 20.42 -26.60
C ASP A 523 21.60 21.50 -26.18
N THR A 524 22.52 21.88 -27.10
CA THR A 524 23.63 22.80 -26.83
C THR A 524 23.16 24.18 -26.34
N ARG A 525 22.01 24.69 -26.82
CA ARG A 525 21.50 26.00 -26.40
C ARG A 525 21.01 25.95 -24.95
N THR A 526 20.18 24.95 -24.61
CA THR A 526 19.70 24.76 -23.24
C THR A 526 20.85 24.44 -22.29
N GLU A 527 21.87 23.71 -22.75
CA GLU A 527 23.08 23.44 -21.99
C GLU A 527 23.81 24.73 -21.58
N ALA A 528 23.97 25.71 -22.50
CA ALA A 528 24.56 27.01 -22.18
C ALA A 528 23.74 27.79 -21.14
N LEU A 529 22.39 27.71 -21.19
CA LEU A 529 21.52 28.33 -20.18
C LEU A 529 21.66 27.66 -18.80
N ILE A 530 21.73 26.32 -18.76
CA ILE A 530 21.98 25.58 -17.52
C ILE A 530 23.33 25.98 -16.91
N GLN A 531 24.38 26.11 -17.73
CA GLN A 531 25.69 26.53 -17.26
C GLN A 531 25.65 27.93 -16.62
N GLN A 532 24.99 28.90 -17.27
CA GLN A 532 24.81 30.25 -16.72
C GLN A 532 24.03 30.23 -15.41
N ALA A 533 22.95 29.43 -15.34
CA ALA A 533 22.14 29.27 -14.12
C ALA A 533 22.96 28.61 -12.99
N MET A 534 23.81 27.64 -13.31
CA MET A 534 24.70 26.99 -12.34
C MET A 534 25.76 27.98 -11.80
N GLU A 535 26.36 28.79 -12.67
CA GLU A 535 27.31 29.87 -12.26
C GLU A 535 26.61 30.88 -11.34
N ALA A 536 25.39 31.28 -11.67
CA ALA A 536 24.61 32.20 -10.84
C ALA A 536 24.29 31.59 -9.45
N VAL A 537 23.98 30.29 -9.40
CA VAL A 537 23.61 29.61 -8.14
C VAL A 537 24.82 29.33 -7.25
N THR A 538 26.05 29.19 -7.83
CA THR A 538 27.28 28.97 -7.04
C THR A 538 27.89 30.24 -6.51
N LYS A 539 27.60 31.38 -7.16
CA LYS A 539 28.16 32.68 -6.81
C LYS A 539 27.89 33.03 -5.36
N ASP A 540 28.95 33.43 -4.64
CA ASP A 540 28.91 33.80 -3.22
C ASP A 540 28.42 32.73 -2.25
N ARG A 541 28.41 31.45 -2.64
CA ARG A 541 27.97 30.30 -1.83
C ARG A 541 29.02 29.21 -1.78
N THR A 542 29.05 28.46 -0.69
CA THR A 542 29.88 27.25 -0.63
C THR A 542 29.23 26.17 -1.53
N SER A 543 29.97 25.62 -2.47
CA SER A 543 29.42 24.77 -3.51
C SER A 543 30.10 23.41 -3.56
N PHE A 544 29.32 22.33 -3.53
CA PHE A 544 29.79 20.98 -3.81
C PHE A 544 29.23 20.56 -5.16
N VAL A 545 30.12 20.30 -6.12
CA VAL A 545 29.71 19.93 -7.46
C VAL A 545 30.23 18.52 -7.78
N ILE A 546 29.31 17.56 -7.99
CA ILE A 546 29.66 16.26 -8.56
C ILE A 546 29.88 16.51 -10.04
N ALA A 547 31.16 16.73 -10.40
CA ALA A 547 31.51 17.25 -11.69
C ALA A 547 31.63 16.14 -12.74
N HIS A 548 30.92 16.32 -13.84
CA HIS A 548 31.01 15.54 -15.08
C HIS A 548 31.46 16.37 -16.26
N ARG A 549 31.70 17.69 -16.06
CA ARG A 549 32.16 18.63 -17.07
C ARG A 549 33.54 19.18 -16.75
N LEU A 550 34.32 19.35 -17.80
CA LEU A 550 35.68 19.86 -17.71
C LEU A 550 35.73 21.28 -17.14
N SER A 551 34.90 22.19 -17.65
CA SER A 551 34.86 23.60 -17.22
C SER A 551 34.56 23.76 -15.72
N THR A 552 33.69 22.91 -15.16
CA THR A 552 33.35 22.92 -13.74
C THR A 552 34.51 22.45 -12.86
N ILE A 553 35.28 21.46 -13.36
CA ILE A 553 36.44 20.92 -12.65
C ILE A 553 37.61 21.94 -12.67
N GLU A 554 37.87 22.56 -13.81
CA GLU A 554 38.99 23.52 -13.99
C GLU A 554 38.81 24.78 -13.15
N ASN A 555 37.57 25.27 -13.02
CA ASN A 555 37.22 26.48 -12.28
C ASN A 555 37.00 26.26 -10.78
N ALA A 556 37.10 25.02 -10.27
CA ALA A 556 36.89 24.73 -8.86
C ALA A 556 38.10 25.17 -8.02
N ASP A 557 37.82 25.78 -6.85
CA ASP A 557 38.83 26.17 -5.86
C ASP A 557 39.56 24.97 -5.26
N MET A 558 38.85 23.83 -5.19
CA MET A 558 39.39 22.57 -4.68
C MET A 558 38.77 21.40 -5.43
N ILE A 559 39.59 20.46 -5.82
CA ILE A 559 39.16 19.18 -6.39
C ILE A 559 39.41 18.10 -5.34
N VAL A 560 38.38 17.26 -5.10
CA VAL A 560 38.43 16.08 -4.23
C VAL A 560 38.27 14.85 -5.10
N VAL A 561 39.30 14.03 -5.21
CA VAL A 561 39.28 12.80 -6.01
C VAL A 561 38.95 11.62 -5.14
N MET A 562 37.86 10.94 -5.46
CA MET A 562 37.35 9.78 -4.71
C MET A 562 37.61 8.49 -5.48
N LYS A 563 38.03 7.44 -4.74
CA LYS A 563 38.14 6.08 -5.23
C LYS A 563 37.80 5.09 -4.11
N ASN A 564 36.89 4.14 -4.41
CA ASN A 564 36.46 3.11 -3.48
C ASN A 564 35.97 3.65 -2.10
N GLY A 565 35.31 4.81 -2.12
CA GLY A 565 34.75 5.45 -0.94
C GLY A 565 35.65 6.45 -0.22
N ASP A 566 36.97 6.39 -0.45
CA ASP A 566 37.93 7.26 0.24
C ASP A 566 38.44 8.38 -0.69
N ILE A 567 38.93 9.47 -0.08
CA ILE A 567 39.58 10.55 -0.77
C ILE A 567 41.04 10.16 -0.98
N VAL A 568 41.46 10.04 -2.26
CA VAL A 568 42.82 9.64 -2.62
C VAL A 568 43.69 10.84 -2.96
N GLU A 569 43.11 11.93 -3.50
CA GLU A 569 43.81 13.14 -3.88
C GLU A 569 42.92 14.37 -3.58
N LYS A 570 43.54 15.49 -3.24
CA LYS A 570 42.89 16.79 -3.09
C LYS A 570 43.87 17.91 -3.45
N GLY A 571 43.40 18.93 -4.15
CA GLY A 571 44.20 20.07 -4.56
C GLY A 571 43.50 20.91 -5.61
N THR A 572 44.18 21.87 -6.17
CA THR A 572 43.72 22.64 -7.34
C THR A 572 43.94 21.85 -8.63
N HIS A 573 43.23 22.26 -9.69
CA HIS A 573 43.43 21.68 -11.03
C HIS A 573 44.91 21.64 -11.45
N SER A 574 45.61 22.77 -11.30
CA SER A 574 47.01 22.90 -11.68
C SER A 574 47.95 22.00 -10.86
N GLU A 575 47.72 21.87 -9.55
CA GLU A 575 48.53 21.01 -8.67
C GLU A 575 48.33 19.52 -9.02
N LEU A 576 47.10 19.08 -9.27
CA LEU A 576 46.82 17.69 -9.56
C LEU A 576 47.24 17.22 -10.96
N LEU A 577 47.41 18.14 -11.92
CA LEU A 577 47.93 17.80 -13.25
C LEU A 577 49.45 17.67 -13.32
N GLN A 578 50.20 18.28 -12.39
CA GLN A 578 51.67 18.28 -12.43
C GLN A 578 52.30 16.92 -12.03
N ALA A 579 51.54 16.01 -11.48
CA ALA A 579 52.00 14.67 -11.06
C ALA A 579 51.25 13.55 -11.80
N PRO A 580 51.80 12.35 -11.93
CA PRO A 580 51.09 11.20 -12.49
C PRO A 580 50.02 10.67 -11.49
N THR A 581 48.98 11.45 -11.32
CA THR A 581 47.90 11.25 -10.37
C THR A 581 46.72 10.50 -11.00
N LEU A 582 45.83 9.99 -10.16
CA LEU A 582 44.53 9.42 -10.62
C LEU A 582 43.71 10.51 -11.33
N TYR A 583 43.73 11.75 -10.81
CA TYR A 583 43.10 12.90 -11.45
C TYR A 583 43.63 13.13 -12.88
N ALA A 584 44.94 13.20 -13.06
CA ALA A 584 45.53 13.39 -14.39
C ALA A 584 45.14 12.24 -15.35
N SER A 585 45.07 11.00 -14.86
CA SER A 585 44.62 9.86 -15.65
C SER A 585 43.15 9.99 -16.06
N LEU A 586 42.25 10.37 -15.13
CA LEU A 586 40.83 10.61 -15.42
C LEU A 586 40.64 11.77 -16.39
N TYR A 587 41.35 12.87 -16.17
CA TYR A 587 41.31 14.03 -17.04
C TYR A 587 41.72 13.69 -18.48
N ASN A 588 42.85 13.01 -18.66
CA ASN A 588 43.35 12.64 -19.99
C ASN A 588 42.42 11.62 -20.69
N SER A 589 41.81 10.67 -19.93
CA SER A 589 40.96 9.66 -20.52
C SER A 589 39.55 10.15 -20.88
N GLN A 590 39.01 11.12 -20.15
CA GLN A 590 37.63 11.59 -20.35
C GLN A 590 37.54 12.87 -21.18
N PHE A 591 38.60 13.71 -21.20
CA PHE A 591 38.52 15.07 -21.70
C PHE A 591 39.59 15.44 -22.78
N GLN A 592 40.68 14.68 -22.91
CA GLN A 592 41.65 14.88 -23.99
C GLN A 592 41.46 13.94 -25.20
N ALA A 593 40.58 12.98 -25.12
CA ALA A 593 40.27 12.04 -26.20
C ALA A 593 39.10 12.50 -27.09
N ALA A 594 38.63 13.75 -26.97
CA ALA A 594 37.56 14.32 -27.77
C ALA A 594 38.09 15.38 -28.76
#